data_adf2c21f9430b4361aba63f34bffff2d
#
_entry.id   adf2c21f9430b4361aba63f34bffff2d
#
_cell.length_a   1.000
_cell.length_b   1.000
_cell.length_c   1.000
_cell.angle_alpha   90.00
_cell.angle_beta   90.00
_cell.angle_gamma   90.00
#
_symmetry.space_group_name_H-M   'P 1'
#
loop_
_entity.id
_entity.type
_entity.pdbx_description
1 polymer ?
#
loop_
_entity_poly.entity_id
_entity_poly.type
_entity_poly.pdbx_seq_one_letter_code
_entity_poly.pdbx_strand_id
1 'polypeptide(L)'
;MAAELGLGMLTIRKAGKLPGHVIGVDYELEYGTARMEMHPESVHDGQRVLIIDDVLATGGTANAAVKLLRQCGASVEAVAVLLELDALGGRSVLTDVTVESALHL
;
A
#
# COMPACT_ATOMS: atom_id res chain seq x y z
N MET A 1 -6.80 0.90 -4.06
CA MET A 1 -5.78 1.64 -3.29
C MET A 1 -5.05 2.63 -4.19
N ALA A 2 -4.72 3.76 -3.67
CA ALA A 2 -3.99 4.78 -4.39
C ALA A 2 -2.78 5.25 -3.57
N ALA A 3 -1.75 5.72 -4.27
CA ALA A 3 -0.60 6.36 -3.65
C ALA A 3 -0.44 7.77 -4.22
N GLU A 4 -0.23 8.74 -3.36
CA GLU A 4 0.00 10.11 -3.77
C GLU A 4 1.49 10.38 -3.81
N LEU A 5 1.93 10.89 -4.97
CA LEU A 5 3.32 11.27 -5.22
C LEU A 5 3.36 12.78 -5.27
N GLY A 6 3.99 13.51 -4.51
CA GLY A 6 4.03 14.98 -4.44
C GLY A 6 3.37 15.77 -5.59
N LEU A 7 3.40 15.31 -6.81
CA LEU A 7 2.82 15.98 -7.99
C LEU A 7 1.70 15.21 -8.67
N GLY A 8 1.30 14.05 -8.17
CA GLY A 8 0.27 13.24 -8.80
C GLY A 8 -0.05 11.98 -8.04
N MET A 9 -0.84 11.14 -8.66
CA MET A 9 -1.28 9.88 -8.07
C MET A 9 -0.97 8.73 -9.00
N LEU A 10 -0.67 7.56 -8.40
CA LEU A 10 -0.63 6.31 -9.14
C LEU A 10 -1.59 5.32 -8.52
N THR A 11 -2.04 4.36 -9.32
CA THR A 11 -2.90 3.29 -8.86
C THR A 11 -2.10 2.00 -8.73
N ILE A 12 -2.22 1.35 -7.58
CA ILE A 12 -1.63 0.02 -7.35
C ILE A 12 -2.74 -1.00 -7.53
N ARG A 13 -2.50 -2.01 -8.36
CA ARG A 13 -3.53 -2.95 -8.76
C ARG A 13 -3.19 -4.37 -8.37
N LYS A 14 -4.23 -5.19 -8.25
CA LYS A 14 -4.08 -6.62 -8.08
C LYS A 14 -3.51 -7.25 -9.36
N ALA A 15 -2.88 -8.42 -9.21
CA ALA A 15 -2.19 -9.11 -10.29
C ALA A 15 -3.07 -9.34 -11.52
N GLY A 16 -2.43 -9.35 -12.68
CA GLY A 16 -3.08 -9.65 -13.95
C GLY A 16 -3.79 -8.47 -14.58
N LYS A 17 -3.69 -7.28 -14.01
CA LYS A 17 -4.41 -6.10 -14.48
C LYS A 17 -3.55 -5.10 -15.22
N LEU A 18 -2.23 -5.16 -15.06
CA LEU A 18 -1.33 -4.18 -15.67
C LEU A 18 -0.58 -4.78 -16.86
N PRO A 19 -0.56 -4.09 -18.00
CA PRO A 19 0.25 -4.51 -19.15
C PRO A 19 1.71 -4.09 -18.96
N GLY A 20 2.61 -4.77 -19.67
CA GLY A 20 4.01 -4.41 -19.72
C GLY A 20 4.82 -4.96 -18.55
N HIS A 21 5.99 -4.36 -18.33
CA HIS A 21 6.88 -4.77 -17.25
C HIS A 21 6.37 -4.26 -15.91
N VAL A 22 6.14 -5.18 -14.98
CA VAL A 22 5.67 -4.85 -13.63
C VAL A 22 6.51 -5.58 -12.60
N ILE A 23 6.54 -5.06 -11.38
CA ILE A 23 7.00 -5.77 -10.21
C ILE A 23 5.81 -6.02 -9.30
N GLY A 24 5.92 -7.02 -8.44
CA GLY A 24 4.80 -7.38 -7.58
C GLY A 24 5.22 -7.96 -6.25
N VAL A 25 4.28 -7.99 -5.33
CA VAL A 25 4.41 -8.58 -4.00
C VAL A 25 3.20 -9.46 -3.74
N ASP A 26 3.47 -10.70 -3.31
CA ASP A 26 2.42 -11.60 -2.85
C ASP A 26 2.10 -11.30 -1.39
N TYR A 27 0.84 -11.39 -1.02
CA TYR A 27 0.41 -11.19 0.36
C TYR A 27 -0.74 -12.12 0.71
N GLU A 28 -0.90 -12.39 1.99
CA GLU A 28 -1.91 -13.32 2.47
C GLU A 28 -3.20 -12.61 2.82
N LEU A 29 -4.31 -13.25 2.49
CA LEU A 29 -5.66 -12.88 2.89
C LEU A 29 -6.20 -14.00 3.79
N GLU A 30 -7.30 -13.74 4.48
CA GLU A 30 -7.93 -14.75 5.35
C GLU A 30 -8.35 -16.01 4.59
N TYR A 31 -8.64 -15.88 3.31
CA TYR A 31 -9.18 -16.95 2.45
C TYR A 31 -8.24 -17.33 1.30
N GLY A 32 -6.98 -16.95 1.36
CA GLY A 32 -6.02 -17.30 0.31
C GLY A 32 -4.89 -16.30 0.20
N THR A 33 -4.26 -16.28 -0.97
CA THR A 33 -3.18 -15.34 -1.28
C THR A 33 -3.60 -14.44 -2.43
N ALA A 34 -3.02 -13.25 -2.48
CA ALA A 34 -3.19 -12.30 -3.57
C ALA A 34 -1.84 -11.73 -3.93
N ARG A 35 -1.78 -11.08 -5.09
CA ARG A 35 -0.58 -10.41 -5.56
C ARG A 35 -0.92 -8.98 -5.93
N MET A 36 -0.08 -8.05 -5.56
CA MET A 36 -0.20 -6.64 -5.90
C MET A 36 0.94 -6.26 -6.83
N GLU A 37 0.63 -5.50 -7.88
CA GLU A 37 1.59 -5.15 -8.91
C GLU A 37 1.58 -3.68 -9.23
N MET A 38 2.73 -3.15 -9.65
CA MET A 38 2.83 -1.80 -10.21
C MET A 38 3.98 -1.72 -11.20
N HIS A 39 3.98 -0.68 -12.02
CA HIS A 39 5.11 -0.40 -12.91
C HIS A 39 6.23 0.26 -12.09
N PRO A 40 7.46 -0.29 -12.11
CA PRO A 40 8.55 0.29 -11.33
C PRO A 40 8.92 1.72 -11.73
N GLU A 41 8.69 2.09 -12.99
CA GLU A 41 8.96 3.44 -13.49
C GLU A 41 7.94 4.47 -13.02
N SER A 42 6.88 4.07 -12.34
CA SER A 42 5.86 5.00 -11.82
C SER A 42 6.38 5.87 -10.68
N VAL A 43 7.48 5.46 -10.03
CA VAL A 43 8.10 6.23 -8.96
C VAL A 43 9.57 6.43 -9.26
N HIS A 44 10.14 7.52 -8.75
CA HIS A 44 11.57 7.79 -8.79
C HIS A 44 12.22 7.31 -7.50
N ASP A 45 13.49 6.95 -7.57
CA ASP A 45 14.26 6.56 -6.40
C ASP A 45 14.25 7.70 -5.37
N GLY A 46 13.91 7.37 -4.13
CA GLY A 46 13.82 8.35 -3.05
C GLY A 46 12.56 9.21 -3.04
N GLN A 47 11.65 9.00 -3.98
CA GLN A 47 10.39 9.78 -4.04
C GLN A 47 9.53 9.49 -2.82
N ARG A 48 8.99 10.57 -2.21
CA ARG A 48 8.11 10.44 -1.04
C ARG A 48 6.70 10.12 -1.47
N VAL A 49 6.09 9.14 -0.82
CA VAL A 49 4.77 8.59 -1.19
C VAL A 49 3.88 8.51 0.04
N LEU A 50 2.64 8.91 -0.13
CA LEU A 50 1.56 8.72 0.84
C LEU A 50 0.60 7.69 0.27
N ILE A 51 0.35 6.61 1.01
CA ILE A 51 -0.63 5.60 0.63
C ILE A 51 -1.99 6.00 1.17
N ILE A 52 -3.02 5.95 0.32
CA ILE A 52 -4.39 6.28 0.69
C ILE A 52 -5.29 5.09 0.37
N ASP A 53 -6.07 4.66 1.34
CA ASP A 53 -7.02 3.57 1.18
C ASP A 53 -8.29 3.87 1.99
N ASP A 54 -9.34 3.08 1.76
CA ASP A 54 -10.61 3.27 2.47
C ASP A 54 -10.61 2.61 3.85
N VAL A 55 -10.10 1.39 3.98
CA VAL A 55 -10.16 0.62 5.22
C VAL A 55 -8.80 0.01 5.57
N LEU A 56 -8.40 0.14 6.84
CA LEU A 56 -7.30 -0.64 7.41
C LEU A 56 -7.91 -1.75 8.27
N ALA A 57 -7.80 -2.98 7.79
CA ALA A 57 -8.27 -4.17 8.52
C ALA A 57 -7.08 -4.89 9.17
N THR A 58 -6.64 -6.00 8.60
CA THR A 58 -5.51 -6.77 9.13
C THR A 58 -4.14 -6.13 8.83
N GLY A 59 -4.10 -5.20 7.90
CA GLY A 59 -2.87 -4.53 7.49
C GLY A 59 -2.12 -5.23 6.36
N GLY A 60 -2.57 -6.41 5.93
CA GLY A 60 -1.87 -7.18 4.89
C GLY A 60 -1.77 -6.45 3.57
N THR A 61 -2.87 -5.87 3.11
CA THR A 61 -2.91 -5.10 1.85
C THR A 61 -2.01 -3.87 1.92
N ALA A 62 -2.14 -3.08 2.99
CA ALA A 62 -1.32 -1.87 3.16
C ALA A 62 0.17 -2.22 3.30
N ASN A 63 0.49 -3.27 4.05
CA ASN A 63 1.87 -3.72 4.20
C ASN A 63 2.47 -4.16 2.87
N ALA A 64 1.68 -4.87 2.04
CA ALA A 64 2.12 -5.27 0.69
C ALA A 64 2.41 -4.05 -0.18
N ALA A 65 1.55 -3.02 -0.11
CA ALA A 65 1.77 -1.78 -0.86
C ALA A 65 3.05 -1.05 -0.41
N VAL A 66 3.31 -1.00 0.90
CA VAL A 66 4.54 -0.41 1.44
C VAL A 66 5.76 -1.14 0.89
N LYS A 67 5.75 -2.48 0.94
CA LYS A 67 6.86 -3.29 0.44
C LYS A 67 7.08 -3.07 -1.06
N LEU A 68 6.00 -3.04 -1.82
CA LEU A 68 6.05 -2.87 -3.27
C LEU A 68 6.67 -1.52 -3.64
N LEU A 69 6.21 -0.45 -3.02
CA LEU A 69 6.73 0.89 -3.26
C LEU A 69 8.21 1.00 -2.87
N ARG A 70 8.61 0.38 -1.76
CA ARG A 70 10.01 0.35 -1.34
C ARG A 70 10.89 -0.42 -2.32
N GLN A 71 10.39 -1.48 -2.93
CA GLN A 71 11.12 -2.20 -3.97
C GLN A 71 11.35 -1.32 -5.20
N CYS A 72 10.49 -0.36 -5.45
CA CYS A 72 10.64 0.61 -6.54
C CYS A 72 11.53 1.80 -6.14
N GLY A 73 12.04 1.83 -4.92
CA GLY A 73 12.91 2.90 -4.43
C GLY A 73 12.19 4.06 -3.75
N ALA A 74 10.88 3.97 -3.56
CA ALA A 74 10.12 5.03 -2.92
C ALA A 74 10.31 5.05 -1.41
N SER A 75 10.15 6.25 -0.83
CA SER A 75 10.09 6.45 0.62
C SER A 75 8.63 6.58 1.02
N VAL A 76 8.10 5.60 1.74
CA VAL A 76 6.70 5.63 2.17
C VAL A 76 6.61 6.40 3.48
N GLU A 77 5.98 7.58 3.44
CA GLU A 77 5.90 8.48 4.58
C GLU A 77 4.77 8.11 5.53
N ALA A 78 3.63 7.71 4.98
CA ALA A 78 2.46 7.41 5.81
C ALA A 78 1.45 6.57 5.04
N VAL A 79 0.55 5.94 5.80
CA VAL A 79 -0.65 5.28 5.29
C VAL A 79 -1.84 6.01 5.90
N ALA A 80 -2.70 6.57 5.06
CA ALA A 80 -3.91 7.26 5.47
C ALA A 80 -5.13 6.46 5.05
N VAL A 81 -6.03 6.20 5.98
CA VAL A 81 -7.26 5.44 5.71
C VAL A 81 -8.46 6.18 6.27
N LEU A 82 -9.62 5.96 5.68
CA LEU A 82 -10.85 6.52 6.20
C LEU A 82 -11.30 5.80 7.48
N LEU A 83 -11.23 4.48 7.48
CA LEU A 83 -11.73 3.65 8.58
C LEU A 83 -10.66 2.65 9.02
N GLU A 84 -10.40 2.59 10.32
CA GLU A 84 -9.52 1.59 10.91
C GLU A 84 -10.34 0.62 11.77
N LEU A 85 -10.19 -0.68 11.51
CA LEU A 85 -10.84 -1.74 12.29
C LEU A 85 -9.87 -2.17 13.40
N ASP A 86 -9.98 -1.53 14.56
CA ASP A 86 -9.01 -1.68 15.66
C ASP A 86 -8.85 -3.14 16.12
N ALA A 87 -9.93 -3.91 16.12
CA ALA A 87 -9.91 -5.30 16.57
C ALA A 87 -9.03 -6.22 15.71
N LEU A 88 -8.74 -5.82 14.48
CA LEU A 88 -7.93 -6.63 13.55
C LEU A 88 -6.44 -6.31 13.62
N GLY A 89 -6.06 -5.26 14.35
CA GLY A 89 -4.67 -4.96 14.64
C GLY A 89 -3.80 -4.56 13.45
N GLY A 90 -4.39 -4.04 12.37
CA GLY A 90 -3.64 -3.70 11.16
C GLY A 90 -2.50 -2.71 11.40
N ARG A 91 -2.67 -1.78 12.34
CA ARG A 91 -1.64 -0.79 12.68
C ARG A 91 -0.37 -1.46 13.21
N SER A 92 -0.49 -2.59 13.92
CA SER A 92 0.68 -3.27 14.47
C SER A 92 1.56 -3.95 13.41
N VAL A 93 1.01 -4.18 12.22
CA VAL A 93 1.76 -4.70 11.08
C VAL A 93 2.58 -3.61 10.39
N LEU A 94 2.15 -2.35 10.52
CA LEU A 94 2.77 -1.19 9.86
C LEU A 94 3.63 -0.41 10.86
N THR A 95 4.60 -1.09 11.48
CA THR A 95 5.35 -0.56 12.62
C THR A 95 6.33 0.54 12.26
N ASP A 96 6.76 0.61 11.00
CA ASP A 96 7.81 1.54 10.55
C ASP A 96 7.27 2.67 9.67
N VAL A 97 5.95 2.82 9.59
CA VAL A 97 5.31 3.94 8.88
C VAL A 97 4.26 4.57 9.79
N THR A 98 4.01 5.86 9.56
CA THR A 98 2.93 6.56 10.25
C THR A 98 1.59 6.10 9.68
N VAL A 99 0.64 5.80 10.56
CA VAL A 99 -0.72 5.43 10.15
C VAL A 99 -1.69 6.47 10.68
N GLU A 100 -2.48 7.05 9.78
CA GLU A 100 -3.51 8.03 10.10
C GLU A 100 -4.87 7.47 9.67
N SER A 101 -5.86 7.58 10.54
CA SER A 101 -7.22 7.16 10.23
C SER A 101 -8.22 8.20 10.70
N ALA A 102 -9.28 8.39 9.91
CA ALA A 102 -10.32 9.35 10.25
C ALA A 102 -11.29 8.77 11.28
N LEU A 103 -11.60 7.48 11.16
CA LEU A 103 -12.56 6.80 12.02
C LEU A 103 -11.97 5.47 12.50
N HIS A 104 -12.36 5.07 13.72
CA HIS A 104 -12.01 3.78 14.31
C HIS A 104 -13.28 2.99 14.65
N LEU A 105 -13.27 1.71 14.39
CA LEU A 105 -14.31 0.80 14.84
C LEU A 105 -13.73 -0.34 15.66
#